data_ab538345d34ead839c4986efceabbf67
#
_entry.id   ab538345d34ead839c4986efceabbf67
#
_cell.length_a   1.000
_cell.length_b   1.000
_cell.length_c   1.000
_cell.angle_alpha   90.00
_cell.angle_beta   90.00
_cell.angle_gamma   90.00
#
_symmetry.space_group_name_H-M   'P 1'
#
loop_
_entity.id
_entity.type
_entity.pdbx_description
1 polymer ?
#
loop_
_entity_poly.entity_id
_entity_poly.type
_entity_poly.pdbx_seq_one_letter_code
_entity_poly.pdbx_strand_id
1 'polypeptide(L)'
;MLQLAQQHDFQIVEDDIYADFQHAPTTRLAALDGLNRVFYLGSFSKSLSSSLRVGFIACPLSRVQRLVDIKMLTSISASRFAEQVVTTMLQNGSYRKLAERLRGKLSYQMALALNMLKKANWAIHTEPAGGMFVWAKPPVDMTPEALTELAERCSVTLSPGHLFFADHQPTPWIRINVSYIQDPRAKEFIELAS
;
A
#
# COMPACT_ATOMS: atom_id res chain seq x y z
N MET A 1 5.42 14.99 14.76
CA MET A 1 5.91 13.62 15.04
C MET A 1 7.37 13.61 15.48
N LEU A 2 8.33 14.13 14.72
CA LEU A 2 9.77 14.13 15.10
C LEU A 2 10.06 14.85 16.43
N GLN A 3 9.44 15.99 16.67
CA GLN A 3 9.55 16.70 17.95
C GLN A 3 9.06 15.87 19.14
N LEU A 4 7.94 15.17 18.97
CA LEU A 4 7.43 14.25 20.00
C LEU A 4 8.36 13.06 20.23
N ALA A 5 8.93 12.51 19.15
CA ALA A 5 9.89 11.43 19.25
C ALA A 5 11.16 11.84 20.01
N GLN A 6 11.60 13.09 19.82
CA GLN A 6 12.72 13.66 20.57
C GLN A 6 12.35 13.92 22.04
N GLN A 7 11.19 14.50 22.28
CA GLN A 7 10.71 14.85 23.63
C GLN A 7 10.46 13.62 24.51
N HIS A 8 9.92 12.55 23.93
CA HIS A 8 9.51 11.35 24.66
C HIS A 8 10.42 10.14 24.41
N ASP A 9 11.55 10.36 23.76
CA ASP A 9 12.60 9.35 23.49
C ASP A 9 12.11 8.05 22.85
N PHE A 10 11.25 8.13 21.83
CA PHE A 10 10.83 6.96 21.05
C PHE A 10 11.40 6.96 19.63
N GLN A 11 11.41 5.78 19.01
CA GLN A 11 11.80 5.58 17.61
C GLN A 11 10.54 5.59 16.72
N ILE A 12 10.72 5.95 15.46
CA ILE A 12 9.66 5.95 14.45
C ILE A 12 10.00 4.89 13.42
N VAL A 13 9.04 4.06 13.05
CA VAL A 13 9.12 3.18 11.89
C VAL A 13 8.24 3.77 10.80
N GLU A 14 8.86 4.24 9.71
CA GLU A 14 8.18 4.77 8.53
C GLU A 14 8.02 3.66 7.50
N ASP A 15 6.82 3.08 7.42
CA ASP A 15 6.49 2.05 6.43
C ASP A 15 6.06 2.72 5.12
N ASP A 16 6.94 2.73 4.13
CA ASP A 16 6.75 3.38 2.83
C ASP A 16 6.81 2.38 1.67
N ILE A 17 6.31 1.16 1.87
CA ILE A 17 6.30 0.09 0.86
C ILE A 17 5.50 0.44 -0.41
N TYR A 18 4.72 1.51 -0.38
CA TYR A 18 3.95 2.06 -1.50
C TYR A 18 4.55 3.36 -2.07
N ALA A 19 5.77 3.73 -1.70
CA ALA A 19 6.44 4.96 -2.14
C ALA A 19 6.40 5.19 -3.66
N ASP A 20 6.61 4.13 -4.44
CA ASP A 20 6.65 4.17 -5.91
C ASP A 20 5.34 4.57 -6.58
N PHE A 21 4.22 4.51 -5.86
CA PHE A 21 2.88 4.77 -6.40
C PHE A 21 2.35 6.16 -6.08
N GLN A 22 3.11 6.97 -5.40
CA GLN A 22 2.73 8.36 -5.10
C GLN A 22 2.95 9.26 -6.32
N HIS A 23 1.99 10.15 -6.59
CA HIS A 23 2.04 11.03 -7.77
C HIS A 23 3.03 12.17 -7.60
N ALA A 24 3.10 12.75 -6.41
CA ALA A 24 4.00 13.84 -6.08
C ALA A 24 5.09 13.37 -5.10
N PRO A 25 6.31 13.92 -5.21
CA PRO A 25 7.32 13.71 -4.19
C PRO A 25 6.80 14.21 -2.83
N THR A 26 6.74 13.33 -1.85
CA THR A 26 6.43 13.68 -0.46
C THR A 26 7.68 13.60 0.37
N THR A 27 7.85 14.56 1.28
CA THR A 27 9.00 14.55 2.20
C THR A 27 8.80 13.44 3.23
N ARG A 28 9.78 12.54 3.33
CA ARG A 28 9.78 11.43 4.29
C ARG A 28 10.32 11.90 5.63
N LEU A 29 9.79 11.32 6.71
CA LEU A 29 10.31 11.58 8.05
C LEU A 29 11.78 11.18 8.18
N ALA A 30 12.16 10.06 7.57
CA ALA A 30 13.55 9.60 7.49
C ALA A 30 14.49 10.64 6.87
N ALA A 31 14.05 11.33 5.81
CA ALA A 31 14.83 12.39 5.17
C ALA A 31 14.93 13.65 6.05
N LEU A 32 13.86 14.01 6.76
CA LEU A 32 13.86 15.15 7.68
C LEU A 32 14.70 14.90 8.92
N ASP A 33 14.73 13.67 9.41
CA ASP A 33 15.43 13.25 10.63
C ASP A 33 16.90 12.88 10.37
N GLY A 34 17.28 12.67 9.12
CA GLY A 34 18.61 12.17 8.75
C GLY A 34 18.90 10.77 9.32
N LEU A 35 17.89 9.95 9.49
CA LEU A 35 17.98 8.61 10.07
C LEU A 35 18.54 8.59 11.51
N ASN A 36 18.23 9.60 12.33
CA ASN A 36 18.62 9.59 13.75
C ASN A 36 17.70 8.73 14.61
N ARG A 37 16.38 8.87 14.40
CA ARG A 37 15.33 8.16 15.14
C ARG A 37 14.36 7.42 14.25
N VAL A 38 14.43 7.60 12.93
CA VAL A 38 13.52 7.02 11.95
C VAL A 38 14.15 5.82 11.29
N PHE A 39 13.42 4.70 11.31
CA PHE A 39 13.68 3.49 10.52
C PHE A 39 12.78 3.53 9.30
N TYR A 40 13.33 3.64 8.11
CA TYR A 40 12.58 3.67 6.87
C TYR A 40 12.51 2.29 6.23
N LEU A 41 11.29 1.83 5.95
CA LEU A 41 11.04 0.54 5.31
C LEU A 41 10.66 0.73 3.86
N GLY A 42 11.40 0.09 2.96
CA GLY A 42 11.09 0.04 1.54
C GLY A 42 10.95 -1.39 1.02
N SER A 43 10.18 -1.58 -0.04
CA SER A 43 9.93 -2.91 -0.61
C SER A 43 9.76 -2.85 -2.12
N PHE A 44 10.30 -3.86 -2.81
CA PHE A 44 10.09 -4.07 -4.24
C PHE A 44 8.93 -5.04 -4.54
N SER A 45 8.30 -5.60 -3.52
CA SER A 45 7.23 -6.59 -3.67
C SER A 45 5.96 -6.03 -4.32
N LYS A 46 5.71 -4.74 -4.17
CA LYS A 46 4.48 -4.10 -4.72
C LYS A 46 4.70 -3.52 -6.11
N SER A 47 5.89 -3.01 -6.39
CA SER A 47 6.24 -2.35 -7.65
C SER A 47 6.89 -3.28 -8.67
N LEU A 48 7.61 -4.32 -8.24
CA LEU A 48 8.30 -5.25 -9.12
C LEU A 48 7.67 -6.65 -9.11
N SER A 49 7.82 -7.39 -8.02
CA SER A 49 7.21 -8.71 -7.87
C SER A 49 7.17 -9.14 -6.40
N SER A 50 6.01 -9.60 -5.95
CA SER A 50 5.84 -10.18 -4.61
C SER A 50 6.65 -11.46 -4.41
N SER A 51 6.97 -12.19 -5.49
CA SER A 51 7.74 -13.44 -5.44
C SER A 51 9.21 -13.24 -5.16
N LEU A 52 9.79 -12.08 -5.45
CA LEU A 52 11.20 -11.80 -5.21
C LEU A 52 11.53 -11.65 -3.71
N ARG A 53 10.57 -11.24 -2.89
CA ARG A 53 10.74 -11.05 -1.44
C ARG A 53 11.93 -10.15 -1.05
N VAL A 54 12.17 -9.09 -1.83
CA VAL A 54 13.25 -8.13 -1.60
C VAL A 54 12.68 -6.82 -1.05
N GLY A 55 13.28 -6.34 0.02
CA GLY A 55 13.02 -5.05 0.65
C GLY A 55 14.26 -4.58 1.40
N PHE A 56 14.19 -3.42 1.99
CA PHE A 56 15.30 -2.85 2.74
C PHE A 56 14.83 -2.03 3.94
N ILE A 57 15.72 -1.90 4.91
CA ILE A 57 15.55 -0.99 6.05
C ILE A 57 16.72 0.01 6.00
N ALA A 58 16.41 1.30 5.93
CA ALA A 58 17.37 2.35 6.21
C ALA A 58 17.21 2.81 7.67
N CYS A 59 18.28 2.82 8.43
CA CYS A 59 18.24 3.07 9.86
C CYS A 59 19.52 3.77 10.36
N PRO A 60 19.54 4.23 11.62
CA PRO A 60 20.77 4.74 12.26
C PRO A 60 21.91 3.74 12.16
N LEU A 61 23.11 4.20 11.82
CA LEU A 61 24.29 3.34 11.64
C LEU A 61 24.55 2.45 12.88
N SER A 62 24.35 3.00 14.07
CA SER A 62 24.48 2.29 15.35
C SER A 62 23.52 1.09 15.51
N ARG A 63 22.47 0.99 14.69
CA ARG A 63 21.46 -0.08 14.75
C ARG A 63 21.66 -1.18 13.70
N VAL A 64 22.50 -0.91 12.68
CA VAL A 64 22.69 -1.83 11.55
C VAL A 64 23.12 -3.22 12.00
N GLN A 65 24.18 -3.32 12.85
CA GLN A 65 24.68 -4.62 13.27
C GLN A 65 23.61 -5.44 14.00
N ARG A 66 22.88 -4.83 14.91
CA ARG A 66 21.78 -5.49 15.62
C ARG A 66 20.68 -6.00 14.69
N LEU A 67 20.33 -5.24 13.66
CA LEU A 67 19.34 -5.68 12.65
C LEU A 67 19.88 -6.82 11.80
N VAL A 68 21.16 -6.83 11.46
CA VAL A 68 21.81 -7.94 10.76
C VAL A 68 21.76 -9.20 11.61
N ASP A 69 22.09 -9.11 12.90
CA ASP A 69 22.03 -10.25 13.83
C ASP A 69 20.60 -10.81 13.93
N ILE A 70 19.58 -9.95 14.05
CA ILE A 70 18.18 -10.35 14.05
C ILE A 70 17.80 -11.03 12.72
N LYS A 71 18.21 -10.46 11.58
CA LYS A 71 17.99 -11.06 10.25
C LYS A 71 18.57 -12.48 10.18
N MET A 72 19.78 -12.66 10.67
CA MET A 72 20.44 -13.99 10.71
C MET A 72 19.66 -15.01 11.56
N LEU A 73 19.09 -14.56 12.67
CA LEU A 73 18.32 -15.44 13.56
C LEU A 73 16.90 -15.77 13.03
N THR A 74 16.30 -14.85 12.27
CA THR A 74 14.90 -14.97 11.82
C THR A 74 14.74 -15.54 10.42
N SER A 75 15.59 -15.13 9.48
CA SER A 75 15.46 -15.50 8.06
C SER A 75 16.77 -15.95 7.40
N ILE A 76 17.86 -16.01 8.17
CA ILE A 76 19.21 -16.37 7.74
C ILE A 76 19.71 -15.41 6.66
N SER A 77 19.12 -15.46 5.44
CA SER A 77 19.46 -14.57 4.34
C SER A 77 18.29 -14.40 3.37
N ALA A 78 18.29 -13.32 2.62
CA ALA A 78 17.45 -13.17 1.45
C ALA A 78 18.04 -13.95 0.25
N SER A 79 17.22 -14.19 -0.78
CA SER A 79 17.71 -14.82 -2.02
C SER A 79 18.69 -13.89 -2.73
N ARG A 80 19.96 -14.32 -2.81
CA ARG A 80 21.01 -13.58 -3.54
C ARG A 80 20.64 -13.35 -5.01
N PHE A 81 19.98 -14.32 -5.62
CA PHE A 81 19.48 -14.17 -7.00
C PHE A 81 18.46 -13.04 -7.12
N ALA A 82 17.47 -12.99 -6.21
CA ALA A 82 16.46 -11.95 -6.21
C ALA A 82 17.06 -10.56 -5.94
N GLU A 83 18.01 -10.46 -5.00
CA GLU A 83 18.74 -9.22 -4.73
C GLU A 83 19.56 -8.76 -5.94
N GLN A 84 20.19 -9.70 -6.67
CA GLN A 84 20.96 -9.38 -7.89
C GLN A 84 20.05 -8.88 -9.01
N VAL A 85 18.86 -9.46 -9.20
CA VAL A 85 17.86 -8.98 -10.18
C VAL A 85 17.47 -7.53 -9.86
N VAL A 86 17.12 -7.25 -8.61
CA VAL A 86 16.74 -5.89 -8.17
C VAL A 86 17.91 -4.92 -8.37
N THR A 87 19.11 -5.30 -7.95
CA THR A 87 20.33 -4.48 -8.11
C THR A 87 20.57 -4.12 -9.57
N THR A 88 20.49 -5.09 -10.48
CA THR A 88 20.67 -4.85 -11.91
C THR A 88 19.62 -3.89 -12.47
N MET A 89 18.35 -4.04 -12.06
CA MET A 89 17.28 -3.16 -12.51
C MET A 89 17.44 -1.72 -11.98
N LEU A 90 17.94 -1.56 -10.76
CA LEU A 90 18.24 -0.24 -10.19
C LEU A 90 19.40 0.43 -10.93
N GLN A 91 20.51 -0.31 -11.17
CA GLN A 91 21.72 0.21 -11.82
C GLN A 91 21.50 0.63 -13.29
N ASN A 92 20.71 -0.15 -14.05
CA ASN A 92 20.45 0.14 -15.44
C ASN A 92 19.24 1.07 -15.69
N GLY A 93 18.58 1.53 -14.62
CA GLY A 93 17.41 2.42 -14.68
C GLY A 93 16.12 1.77 -15.14
N SER A 94 16.08 0.44 -15.37
CA SER A 94 14.85 -0.28 -15.77
C SER A 94 13.78 -0.21 -14.70
N TYR A 95 14.18 -0.26 -13.42
CA TYR A 95 13.27 -0.12 -12.30
C TYR A 95 12.54 1.22 -12.31
N ARG A 96 13.26 2.33 -12.51
CA ARG A 96 12.66 3.67 -12.57
C ARG A 96 11.61 3.76 -13.69
N LYS A 97 11.93 3.27 -14.89
CA LYS A 97 11.00 3.25 -16.03
C LYS A 97 9.75 2.41 -15.72
N LEU A 98 9.93 1.27 -15.04
CA LEU A 98 8.80 0.43 -14.60
C LEU A 98 7.92 1.17 -13.61
N ALA A 99 8.50 1.77 -12.56
CA ALA A 99 7.77 2.52 -11.53
C ALA A 99 7.00 3.71 -12.13
N GLU A 100 7.60 4.48 -13.06
CA GLU A 100 6.94 5.56 -13.77
C GLU A 100 5.73 5.08 -14.58
N ARG A 101 5.87 3.97 -15.31
CA ARG A 101 4.78 3.36 -16.09
C ARG A 101 3.64 2.86 -15.19
N LEU A 102 3.98 2.20 -14.08
CA LEU A 102 2.99 1.71 -13.11
C LEU A 102 2.24 2.87 -12.45
N ARG A 103 2.94 3.93 -12.10
CA ARG A 103 2.37 5.14 -11.53
C ARG A 103 1.35 5.79 -12.49
N GLY A 104 1.72 5.95 -13.77
CA GLY A 104 0.81 6.46 -14.79
C GLY A 104 -0.44 5.59 -14.97
N LYS A 105 -0.27 4.25 -15.00
CA LYS A 105 -1.39 3.31 -15.07
C LYS A 105 -2.30 3.40 -13.85
N LEU A 106 -1.74 3.45 -12.65
CA LEU A 106 -2.53 3.56 -11.42
C LEU A 106 -3.25 4.90 -11.30
N SER A 107 -2.63 5.99 -11.76
CA SER A 107 -3.28 7.30 -11.84
C SER A 107 -4.54 7.28 -12.69
N TYR A 108 -4.44 6.69 -13.86
CA TYR A 108 -5.60 6.52 -14.76
C TYR A 108 -6.70 5.65 -14.13
N GLN A 109 -6.32 4.51 -13.54
CA GLN A 109 -7.27 3.61 -12.87
C GLN A 109 -7.94 4.28 -11.65
N MET A 110 -7.19 5.08 -10.90
CA MET A 110 -7.72 5.85 -9.77
C MET A 110 -8.80 6.84 -10.24
N ALA A 111 -8.53 7.61 -11.29
CA ALA A 111 -9.51 8.54 -11.85
C ALA A 111 -10.79 7.83 -12.31
N LEU A 112 -10.66 6.67 -12.96
CA LEU A 112 -11.81 5.85 -13.36
C LEU A 112 -12.58 5.33 -12.15
N ALA A 113 -11.89 4.81 -11.13
CA ALA A 113 -12.51 4.30 -9.91
C ALA A 113 -13.30 5.39 -9.18
N LEU A 114 -12.69 6.55 -8.97
CA LEU A 114 -13.36 7.68 -8.32
C LEU A 114 -14.60 8.13 -9.08
N ASN A 115 -14.52 8.22 -10.42
CA ASN A 115 -15.67 8.58 -11.25
C ASN A 115 -16.79 7.53 -11.17
N MET A 116 -16.45 6.25 -11.22
CA MET A 116 -17.42 5.15 -11.12
C MET A 116 -18.13 5.14 -9.76
N LEU A 117 -17.36 5.23 -8.67
CA LEU A 117 -17.90 5.24 -7.31
C LEU A 117 -18.81 6.46 -7.07
N LYS A 118 -18.40 7.65 -7.56
CA LYS A 118 -19.22 8.86 -7.47
C LYS A 118 -20.53 8.73 -8.25
N LYS A 119 -20.50 8.17 -9.46
CA LYS A 119 -21.71 7.94 -10.27
C LYS A 119 -22.68 6.95 -9.61
N ALA A 120 -22.13 5.98 -8.90
CA ALA A 120 -22.88 4.99 -8.13
C ALA A 120 -23.25 5.48 -6.71
N ASN A 121 -23.05 6.76 -6.40
CA ASN A 121 -23.32 7.39 -5.10
C ASN A 121 -22.60 6.76 -3.91
N TRP A 122 -21.47 6.09 -4.13
CA TRP A 122 -20.65 5.57 -3.04
C TRP A 122 -19.98 6.72 -2.27
N ALA A 123 -19.97 6.60 -0.94
CA ALA A 123 -19.23 7.53 -0.10
C ALA A 123 -17.74 7.20 -0.14
N ILE A 124 -16.92 8.18 -0.49
CA ILE A 124 -15.46 8.10 -0.49
C ILE A 124 -14.97 8.86 0.73
N HIS A 125 -14.20 8.22 1.60
CA HIS A 125 -13.72 8.85 2.84
C HIS A 125 -12.83 10.07 2.54
N THR A 126 -11.85 9.85 1.68
CA THR A 126 -10.92 10.89 1.20
C THR A 126 -10.46 10.50 -0.20
N GLU A 127 -10.42 11.45 -1.12
CA GLU A 127 -9.87 11.21 -2.45
C GLU A 127 -8.35 11.04 -2.33
N PRO A 128 -7.81 9.85 -2.71
CA PRO A 128 -6.38 9.61 -2.58
C PRO A 128 -5.58 10.50 -3.54
N ALA A 129 -4.50 11.11 -3.06
CA ALA A 129 -3.55 11.84 -3.89
C ALA A 129 -2.68 10.89 -4.76
N GLY A 130 -2.80 9.59 -4.59
CA GLY A 130 -2.06 8.56 -5.32
C GLY A 130 -2.24 7.18 -4.69
N GLY A 131 -1.45 6.20 -5.16
CA GLY A 131 -1.55 4.84 -4.65
C GLY A 131 -2.49 3.96 -5.45
N MET A 132 -2.92 2.86 -4.84
CA MET A 132 -3.73 1.83 -5.50
C MET A 132 -5.03 1.50 -4.78
N PHE A 133 -5.38 2.23 -3.72
CA PHE A 133 -6.55 1.92 -2.90
C PHE A 133 -7.45 3.13 -2.70
N VAL A 134 -8.76 2.87 -2.69
CA VAL A 134 -9.81 3.80 -2.26
C VAL A 134 -10.52 3.20 -1.06
N TRP A 135 -10.79 4.03 -0.06
CA TRP A 135 -11.61 3.68 1.11
C TRP A 135 -13.02 4.21 0.87
N ALA A 136 -13.97 3.31 0.65
CA ALA A 136 -15.33 3.68 0.25
C ALA A 136 -16.38 2.79 0.90
N LYS A 137 -17.63 3.26 0.93
CA LYS A 137 -18.79 2.49 1.36
C LYS A 137 -19.95 2.68 0.36
N PRO A 138 -20.79 1.65 0.16
CA PRO A 138 -21.97 1.74 -0.70
C PRO A 138 -22.99 2.75 -0.15
N PRO A 139 -23.89 3.29 -1.01
CA PRO A 139 -24.95 4.19 -0.60
C PRO A 139 -26.07 3.46 0.15
N VAL A 140 -26.26 2.17 -0.16
CA VAL A 140 -27.25 1.32 0.52
C VAL A 140 -26.69 0.87 1.87
N ASP A 141 -27.52 0.90 2.90
CA ASP A 141 -27.15 0.42 4.22
C ASP A 141 -27.11 -1.12 4.23
N MET A 142 -25.96 -1.65 3.88
CA MET A 142 -25.71 -3.10 3.84
C MET A 142 -24.84 -3.50 5.04
N THR A 143 -25.16 -4.64 5.63
CA THR A 143 -24.28 -5.23 6.64
C THR A 143 -22.98 -5.72 5.98
N PRO A 144 -21.85 -5.81 6.72
CA PRO A 144 -20.61 -6.37 6.19
C PRO A 144 -20.77 -7.76 5.59
N GLU A 145 -21.63 -8.58 6.18
CA GLU A 145 -21.95 -9.94 5.72
C GLU A 145 -22.67 -9.91 4.37
N ALA A 146 -23.74 -9.11 4.24
CA ALA A 146 -24.48 -8.95 2.98
C ALA A 146 -23.59 -8.41 1.84
N LEU A 147 -22.68 -7.51 2.17
CA LEU A 147 -21.72 -6.97 1.21
C LEU A 147 -20.70 -8.04 0.76
N THR A 148 -20.28 -8.90 1.68
CA THR A 148 -19.38 -10.03 1.39
C THR A 148 -20.08 -11.08 0.51
N GLU A 149 -21.32 -11.46 0.84
CA GLU A 149 -22.11 -12.39 0.03
C GLU A 149 -22.36 -11.87 -1.39
N LEU A 150 -22.66 -10.58 -1.52
CA LEU A 150 -22.81 -9.95 -2.84
C LEU A 150 -21.50 -10.01 -3.66
N ALA A 151 -20.36 -9.72 -3.02
CA ALA A 151 -19.08 -9.81 -3.68
C ALA A 151 -18.72 -11.23 -4.14
N GLU A 152 -19.02 -12.24 -3.32
CA GLU A 152 -18.83 -13.65 -3.67
C GLU A 152 -19.69 -14.04 -4.89
N ARG A 153 -20.95 -13.59 -4.94
CA ARG A 153 -21.83 -13.79 -6.10
C ARG A 153 -21.26 -13.18 -7.38
N CYS A 154 -20.61 -12.03 -7.28
CA CYS A 154 -19.91 -11.39 -8.40
C CYS A 154 -18.50 -11.97 -8.64
N SER A 155 -18.07 -12.99 -7.87
CA SER A 155 -16.69 -13.51 -7.92
C SER A 155 -15.63 -12.44 -7.65
N VAL A 156 -15.90 -11.52 -6.73
CA VAL A 156 -15.02 -10.45 -6.26
C VAL A 156 -14.54 -10.76 -4.86
N THR A 157 -13.22 -10.70 -4.64
CA THR A 157 -12.65 -10.79 -3.29
C THR A 157 -12.61 -9.42 -2.65
N LEU A 158 -13.33 -9.22 -1.56
CA LEU A 158 -13.31 -7.98 -0.79
C LEU A 158 -12.12 -7.88 0.17
N SER A 159 -11.78 -6.65 0.49
CA SER A 159 -10.98 -6.31 1.68
C SER A 159 -11.90 -5.58 2.67
N PRO A 160 -12.63 -6.34 3.53
CA PRO A 160 -13.64 -5.76 4.40
C PRO A 160 -13.01 -4.82 5.44
N GLY A 161 -13.75 -3.77 5.77
CA GLY A 161 -13.23 -2.68 6.56
C GLY A 161 -12.85 -3.03 7.98
N HIS A 162 -13.56 -3.97 8.61
CA HIS A 162 -13.26 -4.37 9.99
C HIS A 162 -11.82 -4.85 10.20
N LEU A 163 -11.16 -5.36 9.15
CA LEU A 163 -9.75 -5.77 9.20
C LEU A 163 -8.77 -4.60 9.39
N PHE A 164 -9.23 -3.35 9.21
CA PHE A 164 -8.43 -2.14 9.31
C PHE A 164 -8.72 -1.33 10.60
N PHE A 165 -9.60 -1.83 11.45
CA PHE A 165 -9.86 -1.26 12.76
C PHE A 165 -9.20 -2.10 13.86
N ALA A 166 -8.65 -1.46 14.87
CA ALA A 166 -7.94 -2.14 15.97
C ALA A 166 -8.83 -3.09 16.77
N ASP A 167 -10.12 -2.77 16.89
CA ASP A 167 -11.14 -3.53 17.61
C ASP A 167 -12.00 -4.42 16.70
N HIS A 168 -11.67 -4.47 15.39
CA HIS A 168 -12.40 -5.24 14.38
C HIS A 168 -13.92 -4.99 14.34
N GLN A 169 -14.35 -3.78 14.70
CA GLN A 169 -15.77 -3.42 14.67
C GLN A 169 -16.37 -3.59 13.28
N PRO A 170 -17.60 -4.12 13.17
CA PRO A 170 -18.33 -4.20 11.91
C PRO A 170 -18.46 -2.82 11.25
N THR A 171 -18.21 -2.75 9.96
CA THR A 171 -18.29 -1.50 9.20
C THR A 171 -18.64 -1.79 7.74
N PRO A 172 -19.50 -0.97 7.10
CA PRO A 172 -19.79 -1.09 5.68
C PRO A 172 -18.67 -0.53 4.78
N TRP A 173 -17.62 0.05 5.36
CA TRP A 173 -16.47 0.52 4.61
C TRP A 173 -15.63 -0.65 4.09
N ILE A 174 -15.11 -0.50 2.88
CA ILE A 174 -14.20 -1.48 2.25
C ILE A 174 -13.01 -0.78 1.61
N ARG A 175 -11.92 -1.52 1.47
CA ARG A 175 -10.76 -1.08 0.70
C ARG A 175 -10.83 -1.64 -0.72
N ILE A 176 -10.98 -0.75 -1.70
CA ILE A 176 -11.06 -1.08 -3.11
C ILE A 176 -9.69 -0.94 -3.75
N ASN A 177 -9.20 -1.99 -4.42
CA ASN A 177 -7.98 -1.93 -5.24
C ASN A 177 -8.35 -1.44 -6.64
N VAL A 178 -7.89 -0.25 -7.00
CA VAL A 178 -8.21 0.39 -8.29
C VAL A 178 -7.60 -0.32 -9.50
N SER A 179 -6.57 -1.17 -9.31
CA SER A 179 -5.92 -1.88 -10.41
C SER A 179 -6.86 -2.79 -11.20
N TYR A 180 -7.96 -3.20 -10.59
CA TYR A 180 -8.96 -4.10 -11.17
C TYR A 180 -10.32 -3.44 -11.42
N ILE A 181 -10.41 -2.11 -11.33
CA ILE A 181 -11.69 -1.39 -11.39
C ILE A 181 -12.40 -1.53 -12.75
N GLN A 182 -11.67 -1.88 -13.81
CA GLN A 182 -12.25 -2.09 -15.14
C GLN A 182 -12.73 -3.54 -15.37
N ASP A 183 -12.46 -4.46 -14.45
CA ASP A 183 -12.97 -5.84 -14.54
C ASP A 183 -14.51 -5.79 -14.53
N PRO A 184 -15.19 -6.49 -15.45
CA PRO A 184 -16.65 -6.52 -15.49
C PRO A 184 -17.29 -6.93 -14.16
N ARG A 185 -16.68 -7.86 -13.43
CA ARG A 185 -17.15 -8.31 -12.12
C ARG A 185 -17.10 -7.21 -11.07
N ALA A 186 -16.04 -6.40 -11.08
CA ALA A 186 -15.92 -5.26 -10.17
C ALA A 186 -16.98 -4.18 -10.47
N LYS A 187 -17.29 -3.95 -11.76
CA LYS A 187 -18.35 -3.04 -12.17
C LYS A 187 -19.72 -3.54 -11.73
N GLU A 188 -20.03 -4.80 -12.03
CA GLU A 188 -21.28 -5.45 -11.62
C GLU A 188 -21.48 -5.39 -10.09
N PHE A 189 -20.42 -5.69 -9.33
CA PHE A 189 -20.47 -5.58 -7.87
C PHE A 189 -20.80 -4.15 -7.40
N ILE A 190 -20.15 -3.13 -7.98
CA ILE A 190 -20.39 -1.73 -7.61
C ILE A 190 -21.83 -1.31 -7.96
N GLU A 191 -22.34 -1.74 -9.12
CA GLU A 191 -23.71 -1.44 -9.57
C GLU A 191 -24.76 -2.12 -8.69
N LEU A 192 -24.56 -3.38 -8.30
CA LEU A 192 -25.50 -4.12 -7.45
C LEU A 192 -25.47 -3.68 -5.98
N ALA A 193 -24.36 -3.07 -5.52
CA ALA A 193 -24.24 -2.52 -4.17
C ALA A 193 -24.63 -1.02 -4.09
N SER A 194 -25.28 -0.48 -5.15
CA SER A 194 -25.62 0.95 -5.26
C SER A 194 -27.08 1.24 -5.06
#